data_e94d53870bb7b9ce08ab9f0a05390e4b
#
_entry.id   e94d53870bb7b9ce08ab9f0a05390e4b
#
_cell.length_a   1.000
_cell.length_b   1.000
_cell.length_c   1.000
_cell.angle_alpha   90.00
_cell.angle_beta   90.00
_cell.angle_gamma   90.00
#
_symmetry.space_group_name_H-M   'P 1'
#
loop_
_entity.id
_entity.type
_entity.pdbx_description
1 polymer ?
#
loop_
_entity_poly.entity_id
_entity_poly.type
_entity_poly.pdbx_seq_one_letter_code
_entity_poly.pdbx_strand_id
1 'polypeptide(L)'
;MRRNTIDIITLGCSKNLVDSEKLMRQLEANGYKVTHDSPNPQGEIAVINTCGFIGDAKEESINMILEFCEAKEEGKLKKLYVMGCLSERYLKELEVEIPQVDKFYGKFNWNELLADLGKEFHDEMAIERTLTTPKHYAYLKISEGCDRSCAYCAIPIITGKHTSRPMEEIIDEVKLLVSQGVKEFQIIALSVT
;
A
#
# COMPACT_ATOMS: atom_id res chain seq x y z
N MET A 1 -3.57 21.07 -11.21
CA MET A 1 -4.21 19.83 -10.71
C MET A 1 -4.79 19.06 -11.89
N ARG A 2 -4.38 17.82 -12.07
CA ARG A 2 -4.82 16.98 -13.20
C ARG A 2 -6.00 16.14 -12.73
N ARG A 3 -7.11 16.15 -13.47
CA ARG A 3 -8.31 15.34 -13.15
C ARG A 3 -8.00 13.84 -13.27
N ASN A 4 -8.63 13.03 -12.42
CA ASN A 4 -8.49 11.57 -12.38
C ASN A 4 -7.04 11.10 -12.22
N THR A 5 -6.22 11.82 -11.45
CA THR A 5 -4.84 11.45 -11.17
C THR A 5 -4.67 11.16 -9.68
N ILE A 6 -3.99 10.07 -9.38
CA ILE A 6 -3.67 9.64 -8.01
C ILE A 6 -2.16 9.48 -7.88
N ASP A 7 -1.59 10.07 -6.85
CA ASP A 7 -0.21 9.82 -6.45
C ASP A 7 -0.21 8.80 -5.32
N ILE A 8 0.52 7.70 -5.50
CA ILE A 8 0.76 6.68 -4.49
C ILE A 8 2.15 6.87 -3.93
N ILE A 9 2.25 7.04 -2.63
CA ILE A 9 3.52 7.13 -1.90
C ILE A 9 3.66 5.87 -1.06
N THR A 10 4.78 5.15 -1.22
CA THR A 10 5.01 3.89 -0.53
C THR A 10 6.19 4.00 0.41
N LEU A 11 5.94 3.85 1.69
CA LEU A 11 6.96 3.88 2.74
C LEU A 11 7.20 2.49 3.32
N GLY A 12 8.43 2.24 3.74
CA GLY A 12 8.83 1.05 4.47
C GLY A 12 9.33 -0.08 3.60
N CYS A 13 8.70 -1.26 3.64
CA CYS A 13 9.30 -2.50 3.16
C CYS A 13 8.71 -3.01 1.84
N SER A 14 9.38 -4.03 1.26
CA SER A 14 8.93 -4.71 0.04
C SER A 14 7.49 -5.27 0.09
N LYS A 15 6.97 -5.56 1.28
CA LYS A 15 5.57 -6.00 1.44
C LYS A 15 4.59 -4.86 1.17
N ASN A 16 4.88 -3.66 1.72
CA ASN A 16 4.10 -2.45 1.41
C ASN A 16 4.18 -2.10 -0.08
N LEU A 17 5.35 -2.32 -0.70
CA LEU A 17 5.50 -2.09 -2.14
C LEU A 17 4.58 -3.00 -2.95
N VAL A 18 4.54 -4.31 -2.66
CA VAL A 18 3.62 -5.25 -3.32
C VAL A 18 2.16 -4.82 -3.12
N ASP A 19 1.81 -4.36 -1.92
CA ASP A 19 0.45 -3.89 -1.62
C ASP A 19 0.11 -2.62 -2.43
N SER A 20 1.04 -1.67 -2.54
CA SER A 20 0.88 -0.49 -3.39
C SER A 20 0.77 -0.83 -4.88
N GLU A 21 1.59 -1.75 -5.39
CA GLU A 21 1.55 -2.20 -6.78
C GLU A 21 0.20 -2.83 -7.16
N LYS A 22 -0.40 -3.60 -6.23
CA LYS A 22 -1.75 -4.16 -6.40
C LYS A 22 -2.82 -3.05 -6.39
N LEU A 23 -2.73 -2.12 -5.44
CA LEU A 23 -3.65 -0.99 -5.36
C LEU A 23 -3.57 -0.12 -6.60
N MET A 24 -2.36 0.18 -7.10
CA MET A 24 -2.17 0.92 -8.35
C MET A 24 -2.89 0.27 -9.51
N ARG A 25 -2.75 -1.06 -9.66
CA ARG A 25 -3.42 -1.80 -10.74
C ARG A 25 -4.94 -1.70 -10.65
N GLN A 26 -5.51 -1.78 -9.45
CA GLN A 26 -6.95 -1.61 -9.22
C GLN A 26 -7.41 -0.18 -9.55
N LEU A 27 -6.65 0.83 -9.19
CA LEU A 27 -6.96 2.22 -9.51
C LEU A 27 -6.88 2.50 -11.02
N GLU A 28 -5.87 1.95 -11.71
CA GLU A 28 -5.74 2.05 -13.16
C GLU A 28 -6.90 1.36 -13.89
N ALA A 29 -7.33 0.18 -13.44
CA ALA A 29 -8.50 -0.51 -13.96
C ALA A 29 -9.79 0.31 -13.81
N ASN A 30 -9.86 1.14 -12.78
CA ASN A 30 -10.94 2.08 -12.53
C ASN A 30 -10.79 3.43 -13.25
N GLY A 31 -9.84 3.56 -14.17
CA GLY A 31 -9.67 4.72 -15.04
C GLY A 31 -8.88 5.88 -14.42
N TYR A 32 -8.17 5.65 -13.32
CA TYR A 32 -7.24 6.64 -12.78
C TYR A 32 -5.89 6.56 -13.50
N LYS A 33 -5.26 7.71 -13.68
CA LYS A 33 -3.84 7.78 -13.99
C LYS A 33 -3.07 7.79 -12.68
N VAL A 34 -2.28 6.75 -12.45
CA VAL A 34 -1.53 6.59 -11.21
C VAL A 34 -0.06 6.97 -11.42
N THR A 35 0.53 7.66 -10.45
CA THR A 35 1.98 7.88 -10.33
C THR A 35 2.45 7.30 -9.00
N HIS A 36 3.68 6.79 -8.98
CA HIS A 36 4.26 6.17 -7.80
C HIS A 36 5.54 6.89 -7.39
N ASP A 37 5.67 7.20 -6.10
CA ASP A 37 6.83 7.83 -5.47
C ASP A 37 7.39 9.01 -6.27
N SER A 38 6.51 9.83 -6.83
CA SER A 38 6.89 11.00 -7.58
C SER A 38 7.56 12.03 -6.67
N PRO A 39 8.73 12.55 -7.01
CA PRO A 39 9.37 13.61 -6.25
C PRO A 39 8.60 14.96 -6.35
N ASN A 40 7.62 15.03 -7.23
CA ASN A 40 6.77 16.21 -7.41
C ASN A 40 5.33 15.74 -7.69
N PRO A 41 4.61 15.29 -6.67
CA PRO A 41 3.24 14.79 -6.80
C PRO A 41 2.33 15.92 -7.31
N GLN A 42 1.52 15.62 -8.31
CA GLN A 42 0.59 16.55 -8.96
C GLN A 42 -0.81 15.96 -9.11
N GLY A 43 -1.07 14.86 -8.44
CA GLY A 43 -2.36 14.21 -8.45
C GLY A 43 -3.44 15.04 -7.78
N GLU A 44 -4.67 14.80 -8.16
CA GLU A 44 -5.84 15.33 -7.46
C GLU A 44 -6.02 14.68 -6.09
N ILE A 45 -5.56 13.44 -5.97
CA ILE A 45 -5.65 12.59 -4.78
C ILE A 45 -4.26 12.05 -4.48
N ALA A 46 -3.91 11.98 -3.20
CA ALA A 46 -2.74 11.27 -2.72
C ALA A 46 -3.16 10.13 -1.79
N VAL A 47 -2.49 8.98 -1.92
CA VAL A 47 -2.62 7.84 -1.02
C VAL A 47 -1.23 7.49 -0.49
N ILE A 48 -1.05 7.56 0.83
CA ILE A 48 0.21 7.23 1.48
C ILE A 48 0.09 5.86 2.14
N ASN A 49 0.86 4.89 1.65
CA ASN A 49 0.98 3.57 2.26
C ASN A 49 2.14 3.58 3.27
N THR A 50 1.81 3.59 4.54
CA THR A 50 2.70 3.91 5.66
C THR A 50 3.35 2.68 6.30
N CYS A 51 4.50 2.88 6.93
CA CYS A 51 5.19 1.91 7.77
C CYS A 51 5.04 2.26 9.25
N GLY A 52 4.64 1.30 10.07
CA GLY A 52 4.42 1.47 11.51
C GLY A 52 5.24 0.52 12.38
N PHE A 53 6.28 -0.11 11.81
CA PHE A 53 6.97 -1.20 12.49
C PHE A 53 8.08 -0.72 13.44
N ILE A 54 9.01 0.11 12.99
CA ILE A 54 10.12 0.66 13.77
C ILE A 54 10.01 2.17 13.94
N GLY A 55 10.73 2.73 14.93
CA GLY A 55 10.68 4.14 15.30
C GLY A 55 10.89 5.07 14.11
N ASP A 56 12.03 4.92 13.44
CA ASP A 56 12.43 5.77 12.31
C ASP A 56 11.44 5.72 11.16
N ALA A 57 10.92 4.53 10.82
CA ALA A 57 9.92 4.38 9.77
C ALA A 57 8.54 4.97 10.15
N LYS A 58 8.21 5.03 11.45
CA LYS A 58 7.02 5.74 11.93
C LYS A 58 7.19 7.25 11.79
N GLU A 59 8.35 7.77 12.19
CA GLU A 59 8.68 9.18 12.05
C GLU A 59 8.67 9.62 10.58
N GLU A 60 9.29 8.85 9.69
CA GLU A 60 9.25 9.07 8.24
C GLU A 60 7.80 9.11 7.73
N SER A 61 6.97 8.15 8.16
CA SER A 61 5.56 8.09 7.76
C SER A 61 4.76 9.30 8.25
N ILE A 62 4.95 9.72 9.50
CA ILE A 62 4.27 10.90 10.06
C ILE A 62 4.72 12.16 9.32
N ASN A 63 6.02 12.36 9.11
CA ASN A 63 6.55 13.51 8.41
C ASN A 63 6.00 13.61 6.98
N MET A 64 5.94 12.48 6.26
CA MET A 64 5.34 12.43 4.92
C MET A 64 3.85 12.81 4.95
N ILE A 65 3.08 12.33 5.93
CA ILE A 65 1.67 12.69 6.07
C ILE A 65 1.52 14.20 6.28
N LEU A 66 2.33 14.80 7.16
CA LEU A 66 2.29 16.23 7.47
C LEU A 66 2.65 17.07 6.24
N GLU A 67 3.67 16.68 5.46
CA GLU A 67 4.04 17.34 4.21
C GLU A 67 2.86 17.35 3.20
N PHE A 68 2.15 16.23 3.09
CA PHE A 68 0.98 16.15 2.22
C PHE A 68 -0.24 16.90 2.78
N CYS A 69 -0.37 17.05 4.10
CA CYS A 69 -1.36 17.94 4.71
C CYS A 69 -1.11 19.40 4.32
N GLU A 70 0.13 19.87 4.42
CA GLU A 70 0.53 21.21 3.98
C GLU A 70 0.24 21.42 2.49
N ALA A 71 0.61 20.45 1.64
CA ALA A 71 0.31 20.51 0.21
C ALA A 71 -1.21 20.57 -0.08
N LYS A 72 -2.03 19.92 0.74
CA LYS A 72 -3.50 20.00 0.65
C LYS A 72 -4.02 21.37 1.05
N GLU A 73 -3.51 21.95 2.13
CA GLU A 73 -3.86 23.30 2.58
C GLU A 73 -3.49 24.37 1.55
N GLU A 74 -2.37 24.19 0.85
CA GLU A 74 -1.94 25.02 -0.26
C GLU A 74 -2.77 24.81 -1.55
N GLY A 75 -3.73 23.87 -1.55
CA GLY A 75 -4.58 23.56 -2.69
C GLY A 75 -3.90 22.77 -3.81
N LYS A 76 -2.75 22.15 -3.54
CA LYS A 76 -2.02 21.31 -4.50
C LYS A 76 -2.66 19.94 -4.71
N LEU A 77 -3.41 19.43 -3.72
CA LEU A 77 -4.24 18.23 -3.84
C LEU A 77 -5.60 18.45 -3.18
N LYS A 78 -6.60 17.65 -3.57
CA LYS A 78 -7.96 17.76 -3.04
C LYS A 78 -8.24 16.78 -1.93
N LYS A 79 -7.66 15.57 -2.02
CA LYS A 79 -7.90 14.46 -1.12
C LYS A 79 -6.60 13.81 -0.69
N LEU A 80 -6.50 13.55 0.59
CA LEU A 80 -5.38 12.83 1.18
C LEU A 80 -5.91 11.61 1.95
N TYR A 81 -5.49 10.45 1.52
CA TYR A 81 -5.80 9.18 2.17
C TYR A 81 -4.52 8.54 2.72
N VAL A 82 -4.63 7.91 3.86
CA VAL A 82 -3.50 7.24 4.51
C VAL A 82 -3.89 5.81 4.82
N MET A 83 -3.02 4.86 4.53
CA MET A 83 -3.21 3.44 4.81
C MET A 83 -1.91 2.76 5.24
N GLY A 84 -1.96 1.48 5.51
CA GLY A 84 -0.76 0.68 5.78
C GLY A 84 -0.54 0.37 7.25
N CYS A 85 0.70 -0.01 7.58
CA CYS A 85 1.03 -0.55 8.91
C CYS A 85 0.91 0.48 10.05
N LEU A 86 1.18 1.76 9.79
CA LEU A 86 1.04 2.81 10.79
C LEU A 86 -0.44 3.04 11.10
N SER A 87 -1.25 3.21 10.06
CA SER A 87 -2.70 3.39 10.20
C SER A 87 -3.36 2.21 10.89
N GLU A 88 -3.01 0.96 10.51
CA GLU A 88 -3.55 -0.23 11.16
C GLU A 88 -3.31 -0.23 12.68
N ARG A 89 -2.12 0.20 13.08
CA ARG A 89 -1.71 0.15 14.48
C ARG A 89 -2.24 1.31 15.33
N TYR A 90 -2.37 2.49 14.76
CA TYR A 90 -2.60 3.76 15.48
C TYR A 90 -3.78 4.56 14.90
N LEU A 91 -4.79 3.86 14.33
CA LEU A 91 -5.89 4.49 13.61
C LEU A 91 -6.55 5.62 14.40
N LYS A 92 -6.96 5.32 15.64
CA LYS A 92 -7.70 6.25 16.48
C LYS A 92 -6.89 7.47 16.90
N GLU A 93 -5.62 7.25 17.19
CA GLU A 93 -4.69 8.32 17.55
C GLU A 93 -4.43 9.23 16.34
N LEU A 94 -4.20 8.65 15.16
CA LEU A 94 -3.94 9.41 13.94
C LEU A 94 -5.15 10.24 13.51
N GLU A 95 -6.36 9.73 13.62
CA GLU A 95 -7.59 10.48 13.32
C GLU A 95 -7.77 11.72 14.21
N VAL A 96 -7.32 11.64 15.46
CA VAL A 96 -7.40 12.76 16.41
C VAL A 96 -6.27 13.76 16.19
N GLU A 97 -5.05 13.26 15.97
CA GLU A 97 -3.84 14.10 15.92
C GLU A 97 -3.64 14.77 14.54
N ILE A 98 -4.13 14.14 13.46
CA ILE A 98 -3.97 14.67 12.09
C ILE A 98 -5.34 14.72 11.37
N PRO A 99 -6.24 15.60 11.80
CA PRO A 99 -7.60 15.71 11.24
C PRO A 99 -7.64 16.26 9.80
N GLN A 100 -6.51 16.74 9.25
CA GLN A 100 -6.38 17.20 7.87
C GLN A 100 -6.45 16.07 6.84
N VAL A 101 -6.14 14.83 7.24
CA VAL A 101 -6.30 13.64 6.40
C VAL A 101 -7.80 13.37 6.20
N ASP A 102 -8.23 13.14 4.97
CA ASP A 102 -9.65 12.89 4.68
C ASP A 102 -10.14 11.56 5.26
N LYS A 103 -9.30 10.52 5.21
CA LYS A 103 -9.59 9.25 5.87
C LYS A 103 -8.33 8.40 6.03
N PHE A 104 -8.29 7.69 7.15
CA PHE A 104 -7.31 6.65 7.41
C PHE A 104 -7.94 5.27 7.18
N TYR A 105 -7.20 4.37 6.58
CA TYR A 105 -7.61 2.98 6.33
C TYR A 105 -6.62 2.02 6.99
N GLY A 106 -7.11 0.87 7.42
CA GLY A 106 -6.27 -0.25 7.81
C GLY A 106 -5.45 -0.79 6.63
N LYS A 107 -4.48 -1.64 6.93
CA LYS A 107 -3.55 -2.18 5.94
C LYS A 107 -4.24 -2.89 4.77
N PHE A 108 -5.38 -3.52 5.02
CA PHE A 108 -6.08 -4.38 4.04
C PHE A 108 -7.40 -3.80 3.54
N ASN A 109 -7.73 -2.56 3.89
CA ASN A 109 -9.03 -1.95 3.57
C ASN A 109 -9.08 -1.31 2.17
N TRP A 110 -8.50 -1.94 1.16
CA TRP A 110 -8.48 -1.41 -0.22
C TRP A 110 -9.87 -1.29 -0.83
N ASN A 111 -10.76 -2.25 -0.55
CA ASN A 111 -12.15 -2.21 -1.03
C ASN A 111 -12.88 -0.98 -0.50
N GLU A 112 -12.63 -0.61 0.76
CA GLU A 112 -13.21 0.58 1.37
C GLU A 112 -12.67 1.87 0.74
N LEU A 113 -11.35 1.94 0.50
CA LEU A 113 -10.72 3.06 -0.21
C LEU A 113 -11.33 3.23 -1.61
N LEU A 114 -11.48 2.14 -2.37
CA LEU A 114 -12.08 2.18 -3.71
C LEU A 114 -13.55 2.60 -3.66
N ALA A 115 -14.32 2.09 -2.68
CA ALA A 115 -15.72 2.47 -2.49
C ALA A 115 -15.87 3.98 -2.18
N ASP A 116 -15.01 4.54 -1.34
CA ASP A 116 -14.99 5.99 -1.03
C ASP A 116 -14.60 6.86 -2.25
N LEU A 117 -13.89 6.27 -3.21
CA LEU A 117 -13.63 6.87 -4.52
C LEU A 117 -14.78 6.65 -5.52
N GLY A 118 -15.86 5.97 -5.12
CA GLY A 118 -16.98 5.60 -6.00
C GLY A 118 -16.58 4.54 -7.05
N LYS A 119 -15.67 3.63 -6.68
CA LYS A 119 -15.09 2.60 -7.54
C LYS A 119 -15.28 1.21 -6.94
N GLU A 120 -15.12 0.20 -7.78
CA GLU A 120 -15.26 -1.20 -7.39
C GLU A 120 -13.91 -1.91 -7.40
N PHE A 121 -13.77 -2.93 -6.56
CA PHE A 121 -12.63 -3.82 -6.59
C PHE A 121 -12.85 -4.89 -7.65
N HIS A 122 -11.86 -5.08 -8.51
CA HIS A 122 -11.87 -6.06 -9.59
C HIS A 122 -11.20 -7.36 -9.13
N ASP A 123 -12.01 -8.31 -8.66
CA ASP A 123 -11.52 -9.61 -8.16
C ASP A 123 -10.75 -10.39 -9.22
N GLU A 124 -11.14 -10.27 -10.49
CA GLU A 124 -10.46 -10.91 -11.62
C GLU A 124 -9.02 -10.42 -11.83
N MET A 125 -8.69 -9.25 -11.27
CA MET A 125 -7.35 -8.65 -11.32
C MET A 125 -6.60 -8.76 -9.98
N ALA A 126 -7.06 -9.56 -9.03
CA ALA A 126 -6.49 -9.63 -7.67
C ALA A 126 -5.01 -10.07 -7.64
N ILE A 127 -4.56 -10.81 -8.65
CA ILE A 127 -3.14 -11.21 -8.81
C ILE A 127 -2.32 -10.24 -9.66
N GLU A 128 -3.00 -9.31 -10.36
CA GLU A 128 -2.30 -8.32 -11.20
C GLU A 128 -1.73 -7.19 -10.36
N ARG A 129 -0.62 -6.63 -10.83
CA ARG A 129 0.01 -5.44 -10.22
C ARG A 129 0.77 -4.61 -11.24
N THR A 130 0.85 -3.34 -10.98
CA THR A 130 1.68 -2.39 -11.72
C THR A 130 3.07 -2.39 -11.12
N LEU A 131 4.01 -3.10 -11.76
CA LEU A 131 5.37 -3.25 -11.24
C LEU A 131 6.11 -1.90 -11.23
N THR A 132 6.73 -1.61 -10.09
CA THR A 132 7.58 -0.45 -9.86
C THR A 132 9.06 -0.81 -9.77
N THR A 133 9.36 -2.09 -9.60
CA THR A 133 10.72 -2.63 -9.64
C THR A 133 11.29 -2.65 -11.06
N PRO A 134 12.63 -2.69 -11.24
CA PRO A 134 13.23 -2.98 -12.53
C PRO A 134 12.65 -4.24 -13.17
N LYS A 135 12.45 -4.23 -14.49
CA LYS A 135 11.72 -5.27 -15.23
C LYS A 135 12.21 -6.71 -15.04
N HIS A 136 13.45 -6.90 -14.59
CA HIS A 136 14.04 -8.24 -14.50
C HIS A 136 13.69 -8.96 -13.19
N TYR A 137 13.23 -8.27 -12.14
CA TYR A 137 12.84 -8.91 -10.90
C TYR A 137 11.54 -8.36 -10.30
N ALA A 138 10.89 -9.17 -9.48
CA ALA A 138 9.73 -8.77 -8.69
C ALA A 138 9.75 -9.42 -7.30
N TYR A 139 9.15 -8.74 -6.31
CA TYR A 139 8.87 -9.36 -5.03
C TYR A 139 7.65 -10.29 -5.15
N LEU A 140 7.72 -11.47 -4.55
CA LEU A 140 6.62 -12.43 -4.49
C LEU A 140 6.21 -12.65 -3.04
N LYS A 141 5.10 -12.06 -2.65
CA LYS A 141 4.57 -12.17 -1.29
C LYS A 141 3.75 -13.46 -1.16
N ILE A 142 4.23 -14.41 -0.34
CA ILE A 142 3.63 -15.74 -0.20
C ILE A 142 2.77 -15.90 1.05
N SER A 143 2.95 -15.04 2.06
CA SER A 143 2.16 -15.08 3.29
C SER A 143 2.08 -13.72 3.97
N GLU A 144 1.12 -13.58 4.87
CA GLU A 144 0.92 -12.45 5.78
C GLU A 144 0.80 -12.93 7.22
N GLY A 145 1.02 -12.01 8.17
CA GLY A 145 0.82 -12.29 9.59
C GLY A 145 1.85 -13.20 10.22
N CYS A 146 1.71 -13.43 11.52
CA CYS A 146 2.60 -14.28 12.29
C CYS A 146 1.91 -14.75 13.57
N ASP A 147 2.00 -16.05 13.87
CA ASP A 147 1.40 -16.66 15.06
C ASP A 147 2.34 -16.64 16.28
N ARG A 148 3.57 -16.13 16.14
CA ARG A 148 4.53 -16.07 17.24
C ARG A 148 4.22 -14.91 18.18
N SER A 149 4.27 -15.17 19.49
CA SER A 149 4.01 -14.20 20.56
C SER A 149 5.30 -13.55 21.09
N CYS A 150 6.15 -13.02 20.21
CA CYS A 150 7.38 -12.35 20.63
C CYS A 150 7.03 -11.03 21.34
N ALA A 151 7.55 -10.81 22.57
CA ALA A 151 7.14 -9.74 23.46
C ALA A 151 7.32 -8.31 22.90
N TYR A 152 8.25 -8.13 21.97
CA TYR A 152 8.59 -6.82 21.38
C TYR A 152 8.09 -6.64 19.95
N CYS A 153 7.37 -7.63 19.39
CA CYS A 153 7.01 -7.66 17.98
C CYS A 153 5.59 -7.15 17.74
N ALA A 154 5.45 -6.15 16.89
CA ALA A 154 4.17 -5.57 16.53
C ALA A 154 3.46 -6.31 15.36
N ILE A 155 4.10 -7.29 14.72
CA ILE A 155 3.54 -7.97 13.53
C ILE A 155 2.14 -8.54 13.80
N PRO A 156 1.89 -9.34 14.88
CA PRO A 156 0.57 -9.89 15.12
C PRO A 156 -0.53 -8.83 15.33
N ILE A 157 -0.15 -7.64 15.82
CA ILE A 157 -1.08 -6.53 16.03
C ILE A 157 -1.42 -5.85 14.70
N ILE A 158 -0.44 -5.73 13.79
CA ILE A 158 -0.58 -5.02 12.51
C ILE A 158 -1.18 -5.90 11.43
N THR A 159 -0.74 -7.14 11.34
CA THR A 159 -1.07 -8.03 10.21
C THR A 159 -1.87 -9.28 10.62
N GLY A 160 -2.13 -9.44 11.92
CA GLY A 160 -2.89 -10.56 12.45
C GLY A 160 -2.15 -11.88 12.42
N LYS A 161 -2.93 -12.97 12.44
CA LYS A 161 -2.44 -14.34 12.41
C LYS A 161 -1.80 -14.68 11.07
N HIS A 162 -0.90 -15.68 11.09
CA HIS A 162 -0.29 -16.19 9.88
C HIS A 162 -1.33 -16.74 8.90
N THR A 163 -1.25 -16.29 7.67
CA THR A 163 -2.09 -16.77 6.57
C THR A 163 -1.22 -16.93 5.33
N SER A 164 -1.09 -18.17 4.86
CA SER A 164 -0.42 -18.45 3.59
C SER A 164 -1.37 -18.19 2.42
N ARG A 165 -0.83 -17.65 1.34
CA ARG A 165 -1.59 -17.54 0.08
C ARG A 165 -1.76 -18.94 -0.54
N PRO A 166 -2.88 -19.21 -1.22
CA PRO A 166 -3.05 -20.44 -1.99
C PRO A 166 -1.92 -20.63 -3.01
N MET A 167 -1.43 -21.85 -3.15
CA MET A 167 -0.31 -22.15 -4.06
C MET A 167 -0.67 -21.84 -5.51
N GLU A 168 -1.89 -22.12 -5.91
CA GLU A 168 -2.41 -21.84 -7.25
C GLU A 168 -2.34 -20.36 -7.59
N GLU A 169 -2.76 -19.48 -6.68
CA GLU A 169 -2.68 -18.03 -6.86
C GLU A 169 -1.23 -17.53 -7.00
N ILE A 170 -0.32 -18.11 -6.21
CA ILE A 170 1.11 -17.78 -6.27
C ILE A 170 1.68 -18.19 -7.61
N ILE A 171 1.35 -19.41 -8.09
CA ILE A 171 1.83 -19.92 -9.39
C ILE A 171 1.27 -19.07 -10.53
N ASP A 172 0.01 -18.69 -10.47
CA ASP A 172 -0.61 -17.88 -11.52
C ASP A 172 -0.05 -16.45 -11.55
N GLU A 173 0.22 -15.84 -10.37
CA GLU A 173 0.96 -14.57 -10.30
C GLU A 173 2.37 -14.70 -10.90
N VAL A 174 3.11 -15.78 -10.60
CA VAL A 174 4.44 -16.05 -11.19
C VAL A 174 4.36 -16.15 -12.71
N LYS A 175 3.42 -16.93 -13.25
CA LYS A 175 3.24 -17.06 -14.72
C LYS A 175 2.95 -15.71 -15.37
N LEU A 176 2.07 -14.91 -14.75
CA LEU A 176 1.74 -13.57 -15.21
C LEU A 176 2.99 -12.67 -15.25
N LEU A 177 3.72 -12.61 -14.15
CA LEU A 177 4.93 -11.78 -14.05
C LEU A 177 6.04 -12.23 -15.02
N VAL A 178 6.22 -13.53 -15.21
CA VAL A 178 7.13 -14.08 -16.23
C VAL A 178 6.72 -13.63 -17.63
N SER A 179 5.41 -13.63 -17.94
CA SER A 179 4.92 -13.15 -19.23
C SER A 179 5.18 -11.66 -19.46
N GLN A 180 5.32 -10.87 -18.39
CA GLN A 180 5.69 -9.47 -18.41
C GLN A 180 7.22 -9.22 -18.49
N GLY A 181 8.02 -10.31 -18.42
CA GLY A 181 9.48 -10.26 -18.58
C GLY A 181 10.29 -10.37 -17.28
N VAL A 182 9.65 -10.65 -16.15
CA VAL A 182 10.33 -10.92 -14.87
C VAL A 182 11.11 -12.23 -14.97
N LYS A 183 12.36 -12.22 -14.50
CA LYS A 183 13.29 -13.35 -14.54
C LYS A 183 13.73 -13.82 -13.16
N GLU A 184 13.58 -12.97 -12.15
CA GLU A 184 14.00 -13.23 -10.78
C GLU A 184 12.86 -12.88 -9.81
N PHE A 185 12.63 -13.74 -8.83
CA PHE A 185 11.66 -13.52 -7.77
C PHE A 185 12.34 -13.46 -6.42
N GLN A 186 12.12 -12.35 -5.71
CA GLN A 186 12.47 -12.23 -4.31
C GLN A 186 11.26 -12.63 -3.46
N ILE A 187 11.30 -13.84 -2.91
CA ILE A 187 10.21 -14.37 -2.08
C ILE A 187 10.20 -13.66 -0.73
N ILE A 188 9.06 -13.07 -0.37
CA ILE A 188 8.89 -12.32 0.88
C ILE A 188 7.71 -12.85 1.69
N ALA A 189 7.90 -12.86 3.02
CA ALA A 189 6.91 -13.24 4.02
C ALA A 189 7.21 -12.54 5.35
N LEU A 190 6.25 -12.52 6.27
CA LEU A 190 6.45 -12.08 7.65
C LEU A 190 6.88 -13.27 8.54
N SER A 191 6.33 -14.44 8.26
CA SER A 191 6.73 -15.72 8.85
C SER A 191 6.63 -16.78 7.78
N VAL A 192 7.51 -17.77 7.83
CA VAL A 192 7.45 -19.02 7.04
C VAL A 192 7.49 -20.16 8.05
N THR A 193 6.38 -20.80 8.30
CA THR A 193 6.26 -21.97 9.18
C THR A 193 5.28 -22.95 8.61
#